data_220c58166e5020d597d8bd6d421aa102
#
_entry.id   220c58166e5020d597d8bd6d421aa102
#
_cell.length_a   1.000
_cell.length_b   1.000
_cell.length_c   1.000
_cell.angle_alpha   90.00
_cell.angle_beta   90.00
_cell.angle_gamma   90.00
#
_symmetry.space_group_name_H-M   'P 1'
#
loop_
_entity.id
_entity.type
_entity.pdbx_description
1 polymer ?
#
loop_
_entity_poly.entity_id
_entity_poly.type
_entity_poly.pdbx_seq_one_letter_code
_entity_poly.pdbx_strand_id
1 'polypeptide(L)'
;MTPDYQLSAIKATETLIKYGIKTAPVDPLPILKQIPGVFVMTFAEASDMAHMDRKDLLSLYGCDNLDAVTNVYLSDDKKHYVVTYNRLLPSRIVDMALARELGHIVLGHDGTRPEDVRQEEARCFAHHLMCPRPLIHSISASNLRVTEDLVRNIAGFPDCCFSCIRKQPGVTVPAELNCIVRDNFMPYIINFFEYQRHAAKYDGSALADLGTYMDNYIE
;
A
#
# COMPACT_ATOMS: atom_id res chain seq x y z
N MET A 1 22.08 -4.81 -13.05
CA MET A 1 20.77 -4.37 -13.60
C MET A 1 20.23 -3.30 -12.66
N THR A 2 19.68 -2.21 -13.15
CA THR A 2 19.13 -1.15 -12.29
C THR A 2 17.62 -1.35 -12.10
N PRO A 3 17.06 -1.00 -10.92
CA PRO A 3 15.62 -1.03 -10.69
C PRO A 3 14.86 -0.06 -11.63
N ASP A 4 13.71 -0.51 -12.10
CA ASP A 4 12.80 0.32 -12.91
C ASP A 4 11.77 1.00 -12.01
N TYR A 5 12.20 2.08 -11.35
CA TYR A 5 11.33 2.88 -10.48
C TYR A 5 10.17 3.55 -11.24
N GLN A 6 10.39 3.87 -12.53
CA GLN A 6 9.37 4.49 -13.39
C GLN A 6 8.21 3.54 -13.62
N LEU A 7 8.51 2.30 -14.04
CA LEU A 7 7.49 1.26 -14.22
C LEU A 7 6.77 0.95 -12.91
N SER A 8 7.50 0.86 -11.80
CA SER A 8 6.94 0.57 -10.48
C SER A 8 5.90 1.62 -10.06
N ALA A 9 6.21 2.91 -10.25
CA ALA A 9 5.29 4.01 -9.93
C ALA A 9 4.05 4.03 -10.83
N ILE A 10 4.22 3.78 -12.13
CA ILE A 10 3.11 3.68 -13.09
C ILE A 10 2.19 2.51 -12.70
N LYS A 11 2.75 1.33 -12.43
CA LYS A 11 1.98 0.13 -12.07
C LYS A 11 1.24 0.28 -10.75
N ALA A 12 1.81 0.97 -9.78
CA ALA A 12 1.11 1.30 -8.53
C ALA A 12 -0.11 2.21 -8.80
N THR A 13 0.05 3.23 -9.64
CA THR A 13 -1.03 4.15 -10.02
C THR A 13 -2.13 3.44 -10.82
N GLU A 14 -1.75 2.61 -11.79
CA GLU A 14 -2.70 1.76 -12.55
C GLU A 14 -3.48 0.81 -11.61
N THR A 15 -2.83 0.29 -10.56
CA THR A 15 -3.47 -0.57 -9.56
C THR A 15 -4.53 0.19 -8.78
N LEU A 16 -4.24 1.40 -8.30
CA LEU A 16 -5.23 2.25 -7.62
C LEU A 16 -6.46 2.50 -8.50
N ILE A 17 -6.26 2.79 -9.78
CA ILE A 17 -7.35 3.04 -10.74
C ILE A 17 -8.15 1.76 -10.98
N LYS A 18 -7.47 0.65 -11.27
CA LYS A 18 -8.08 -0.65 -11.60
C LYS A 18 -9.01 -1.15 -10.50
N TYR A 19 -8.60 -0.99 -9.24
CA TYR A 19 -9.38 -1.45 -8.09
C TYR A 19 -10.26 -0.37 -7.47
N GLY A 20 -10.35 0.80 -8.10
CA GLY A 20 -11.27 1.87 -7.72
C GLY A 20 -10.98 2.45 -6.33
N ILE A 21 -9.71 2.53 -5.94
CA ILE A 21 -9.31 3.04 -4.62
C ILE A 21 -9.57 4.54 -4.55
N LYS A 22 -10.32 4.96 -3.53
CA LYS A 22 -10.81 6.35 -3.37
C LYS A 22 -10.52 6.95 -2.00
N THR A 23 -10.03 6.15 -1.07
CA THR A 23 -9.77 6.54 0.32
C THR A 23 -8.37 6.18 0.75
N ALA A 24 -7.89 6.83 1.80
CA ALA A 24 -6.63 6.52 2.47
C ALA A 24 -6.91 6.26 3.97
N PRO A 25 -6.12 5.44 4.65
CA PRO A 25 -4.99 4.65 4.11
C PRO A 25 -5.44 3.58 3.12
N VAL A 26 -4.60 3.28 2.14
CA VAL A 26 -4.87 2.19 1.18
C VAL A 26 -4.68 0.85 1.88
N ASP A 27 -5.67 -0.03 1.77
CA ASP A 27 -5.59 -1.43 2.25
C ASP A 27 -5.24 -2.36 1.08
N PRO A 28 -4.05 -2.98 1.06
CA PRO A 28 -3.64 -3.88 -0.01
C PRO A 28 -4.33 -5.25 0.05
N LEU A 29 -4.84 -5.67 1.20
CA LEU A 29 -5.40 -7.00 1.39
C LEU A 29 -6.63 -7.29 0.50
N PRO A 30 -7.65 -6.42 0.42
CA PRO A 30 -8.75 -6.57 -0.51
C PRO A 30 -8.30 -6.60 -1.99
N ILE A 31 -7.26 -5.83 -2.33
CA ILE A 31 -6.71 -5.82 -3.69
C ILE A 31 -6.12 -7.19 -4.05
N LEU A 32 -5.26 -7.73 -3.18
CA LEU A 32 -4.66 -9.05 -3.35
C LEU A 32 -5.72 -10.14 -3.52
N LYS A 33 -6.78 -10.12 -2.71
CA LYS A 33 -7.87 -11.11 -2.76
C LYS A 33 -8.69 -11.06 -4.05
N GLN A 34 -8.67 -9.95 -4.78
CA GLN A 34 -9.37 -9.79 -6.05
C GLN A 34 -8.55 -10.23 -7.27
N ILE A 35 -7.25 -10.51 -7.11
CA ILE A 35 -6.40 -10.96 -8.22
C ILE A 35 -6.62 -12.46 -8.45
N PRO A 36 -7.04 -12.89 -9.64
CA PRO A 36 -7.20 -14.31 -9.94
C PRO A 36 -5.91 -15.09 -9.74
N GLY A 37 -6.01 -16.22 -9.04
CA GLY A 37 -4.85 -17.07 -8.76
C GLY A 37 -3.97 -16.59 -7.60
N VAL A 38 -4.39 -15.56 -6.86
CA VAL A 38 -3.74 -15.12 -5.62
C VAL A 38 -4.52 -15.64 -4.41
N PHE A 39 -3.82 -16.34 -3.53
CA PHE A 39 -4.31 -16.83 -2.25
C PHE A 39 -3.57 -16.08 -1.14
N VAL A 40 -4.31 -15.54 -0.17
CA VAL A 40 -3.73 -14.77 0.93
C VAL A 40 -4.10 -15.43 2.25
N MET A 41 -3.10 -15.70 3.07
CA MET A 41 -3.27 -16.31 4.38
C MET A 41 -2.25 -15.77 5.39
N THR A 42 -2.54 -15.92 6.66
CA THR A 42 -1.60 -15.61 7.73
C THR A 42 -0.57 -16.73 7.91
N PHE A 43 0.56 -16.46 8.56
CA PHE A 43 1.50 -17.51 8.93
C PHE A 43 0.88 -18.57 9.86
N ALA A 44 -0.11 -18.20 10.68
CA ALA A 44 -0.83 -19.16 11.52
C ALA A 44 -1.66 -20.13 10.67
N GLU A 45 -2.46 -19.60 9.73
CA GLU A 45 -3.24 -20.44 8.80
C GLU A 45 -2.33 -21.34 7.95
N ALA A 46 -1.18 -20.83 7.48
CA ALA A 46 -0.21 -21.62 6.73
C ALA A 46 0.43 -22.73 7.58
N SER A 47 0.75 -22.45 8.84
CA SER A 47 1.23 -23.43 9.83
C SER A 47 0.23 -24.57 10.03
N ASP A 48 -1.04 -24.21 10.26
CA ASP A 48 -2.10 -25.16 10.48
C ASP A 48 -2.31 -26.06 9.24
N MET A 49 -2.32 -25.48 8.04
CA MET A 49 -2.45 -26.23 6.78
C MET A 49 -1.25 -27.16 6.52
N ALA A 50 -0.04 -26.73 6.85
CA ALA A 50 1.18 -27.50 6.64
C ALA A 50 1.43 -28.53 7.77
N HIS A 51 0.65 -28.52 8.85
CA HIS A 51 0.91 -29.26 10.08
C HIS A 51 2.33 -29.07 10.63
N MET A 52 2.83 -27.83 10.58
CA MET A 52 4.17 -27.43 10.99
C MET A 52 4.09 -26.31 12.02
N ASP A 53 5.08 -26.25 12.93
CA ASP A 53 5.24 -25.08 13.77
C ASP A 53 5.61 -23.85 12.96
N ARG A 54 5.16 -22.67 13.43
CA ARG A 54 5.49 -21.39 12.78
C ARG A 54 7.01 -21.19 12.61
N LYS A 55 7.80 -21.61 13.58
CA LYS A 55 9.26 -21.51 13.53
C LYS A 55 9.83 -22.35 12.39
N ASP A 56 9.36 -23.59 12.26
CA ASP A 56 9.78 -24.49 11.19
C ASP A 56 9.35 -23.96 9.83
N LEU A 57 8.13 -23.44 9.74
CA LEU A 57 7.63 -22.79 8.52
C LEU A 57 8.50 -21.59 8.12
N LEU A 58 8.87 -20.72 9.04
CA LEU A 58 9.74 -19.57 8.78
C LEU A 58 11.17 -19.98 8.40
N SER A 59 11.68 -21.06 9.00
CA SER A 59 13.01 -21.58 8.66
C SER A 59 13.12 -22.05 7.21
N LEU A 60 12.01 -22.48 6.58
CA LEU A 60 11.98 -22.80 5.14
C LEU A 60 12.28 -21.59 4.26
N TYR A 61 12.03 -20.40 4.76
CA TYR A 61 12.36 -19.13 4.07
C TYR A 61 13.74 -18.59 4.43
N GLY A 62 14.51 -19.32 5.26
CA GLY A 62 15.84 -18.90 5.68
C GLY A 62 15.86 -17.67 6.59
N CYS A 63 14.73 -17.34 7.24
CA CYS A 63 14.57 -16.15 8.03
C CYS A 63 13.64 -16.40 9.22
N ASP A 64 14.05 -15.97 10.42
CA ASP A 64 13.27 -16.13 11.65
C ASP A 64 12.14 -15.08 11.78
N ASN A 65 12.23 -13.99 11.04
CA ASN A 65 11.27 -12.89 11.07
C ASN A 65 10.96 -12.40 9.65
N LEU A 66 9.79 -12.77 9.16
CA LEU A 66 9.23 -12.24 7.92
C LEU A 66 7.95 -11.47 8.22
N ASP A 67 7.81 -10.31 7.58
CA ASP A 67 6.58 -9.54 7.62
C ASP A 67 5.53 -10.17 6.69
N ALA A 68 5.94 -10.47 5.45
CA ALA A 68 5.18 -11.21 4.45
C ALA A 68 6.12 -11.86 3.43
N VAL A 69 5.60 -12.82 2.67
CA VAL A 69 6.30 -13.50 1.57
C VAL A 69 5.31 -13.99 0.53
N THR A 70 5.71 -13.92 -0.74
CA THR A 70 4.95 -14.49 -1.87
C THR A 70 5.68 -15.69 -2.45
N ASN A 71 5.00 -16.83 -2.48
CA ASN A 71 5.42 -18.03 -3.19
C ASN A 71 4.68 -18.14 -4.52
N VAL A 72 5.40 -18.53 -5.56
CA VAL A 72 4.86 -18.72 -6.90
C VAL A 72 4.81 -20.19 -7.23
N TYR A 73 3.65 -20.68 -7.64
CA TYR A 73 3.42 -22.03 -8.07
C TYR A 73 2.94 -22.06 -9.51
N LEU A 74 3.36 -23.05 -10.26
CA LEU A 74 2.87 -23.30 -11.62
C LEU A 74 1.91 -24.50 -11.56
N SER A 75 0.68 -24.32 -12.01
CA SER A 75 -0.31 -25.40 -12.20
C SER A 75 -1.10 -25.11 -13.46
N ASP A 76 -1.23 -26.12 -14.34
CA ASP A 76 -1.94 -26.02 -15.63
C ASP A 76 -1.48 -24.81 -16.47
N ASP A 77 -0.18 -24.61 -16.57
CA ASP A 77 0.49 -23.48 -17.26
C ASP A 77 0.09 -22.08 -16.73
N LYS A 78 -0.54 -22.02 -15.54
CA LYS A 78 -0.91 -20.76 -14.88
C LYS A 78 -0.06 -20.54 -13.64
N LYS A 79 0.33 -19.28 -13.43
CA LYS A 79 0.97 -18.86 -12.20
C LYS A 79 -0.08 -18.66 -11.11
N HIS A 80 0.14 -19.29 -9.98
CA HIS A 80 -0.61 -19.08 -8.74
C HIS A 80 0.33 -18.50 -7.70
N TYR A 81 -0.19 -17.59 -6.88
CA TYR A 81 0.58 -16.90 -5.85
C TYR A 81 -0.03 -17.21 -4.50
N VAL A 82 0.80 -17.57 -3.55
CA VAL A 82 0.41 -17.70 -2.14
C VAL A 82 1.15 -16.64 -1.36
N VAL A 83 0.41 -15.65 -0.89
CA VAL A 83 0.91 -14.57 -0.05
C VAL A 83 0.65 -14.92 1.40
N THR A 84 1.73 -15.10 2.17
CA THR A 84 1.66 -15.39 3.59
C THR A 84 2.18 -14.21 4.39
N TYR A 85 1.46 -13.77 5.43
CA TYR A 85 1.81 -12.57 6.18
C TYR A 85 1.69 -12.73 7.69
N ASN A 86 2.39 -11.86 8.43
CA ASN A 86 2.39 -11.84 9.89
C ASN A 86 1.32 -10.89 10.44
N ARG A 87 0.14 -11.42 10.77
CA ARG A 87 -0.97 -10.65 11.34
C ARG A 87 -0.68 -10.07 12.73
N LEU A 88 0.36 -10.53 13.42
CA LEU A 88 0.70 -10.07 14.78
C LEU A 88 1.46 -8.73 14.80
N LEU A 89 1.90 -8.26 13.62
CA LEU A 89 2.55 -6.96 13.48
C LEU A 89 1.52 -5.82 13.51
N PRO A 90 1.95 -4.59 13.86
CA PRO A 90 1.10 -3.41 13.72
C PRO A 90 0.52 -3.29 12.31
N SER A 91 -0.74 -2.88 12.18
CA SER A 91 -1.47 -2.86 10.90
C SER A 91 -0.70 -2.16 9.78
N ARG A 92 -0.11 -1.00 10.04
CA ARG A 92 0.67 -0.25 9.03
C ARG A 92 1.90 -1.01 8.51
N ILE A 93 2.51 -1.85 9.34
CA ILE A 93 3.63 -2.72 8.92
C ILE A 93 3.10 -3.85 8.04
N VAL A 94 1.97 -4.43 8.44
CA VAL A 94 1.27 -5.45 7.62
C VAL A 94 0.89 -4.88 6.26
N ASP A 95 0.28 -3.70 6.21
CA ASP A 95 -0.14 -3.06 4.98
C ASP A 95 1.05 -2.80 4.05
N MET A 96 2.17 -2.29 4.58
CA MET A 96 3.40 -2.09 3.81
C MET A 96 4.00 -3.40 3.29
N ALA A 97 3.98 -4.45 4.11
CA ALA A 97 4.44 -5.76 3.69
C ALA A 97 3.57 -6.31 2.57
N LEU A 98 2.24 -6.31 2.74
CA LEU A 98 1.29 -6.74 1.70
C LEU A 98 1.37 -5.89 0.44
N ALA A 99 1.61 -4.58 0.55
CA ALA A 99 1.82 -3.71 -0.60
C ALA A 99 3.09 -4.08 -1.40
N ARG A 100 4.17 -4.53 -0.72
CA ARG A 100 5.38 -5.03 -1.39
C ARG A 100 5.10 -6.35 -2.12
N GLU A 101 4.40 -7.28 -1.46
CA GLU A 101 4.02 -8.55 -2.08
C GLU A 101 3.11 -8.34 -3.29
N LEU A 102 2.15 -7.41 -3.20
CA LEU A 102 1.34 -6.97 -4.34
C LEU A 102 2.23 -6.41 -5.47
N GLY A 103 3.27 -5.65 -5.12
CA GLY A 103 4.26 -5.14 -6.06
C GLY A 103 4.99 -6.27 -6.80
N HIS A 104 5.45 -7.31 -6.10
CA HIS A 104 6.06 -8.47 -6.74
C HIS A 104 5.13 -9.14 -7.76
N ILE A 105 3.85 -9.30 -7.42
CA ILE A 105 2.84 -9.91 -8.30
C ILE A 105 2.56 -9.03 -9.53
N VAL A 106 2.29 -7.74 -9.31
CA VAL A 106 1.91 -6.80 -10.39
C VAL A 106 3.06 -6.54 -11.36
N LEU A 107 4.30 -6.50 -10.85
CA LEU A 107 5.51 -6.32 -11.65
C LEU A 107 5.98 -7.61 -12.31
N GLY A 108 5.34 -8.74 -11.99
CA GLY A 108 5.65 -10.03 -12.60
C GLY A 108 7.00 -10.60 -12.21
N HIS A 109 7.47 -10.34 -10.98
CA HIS A 109 8.74 -10.85 -10.50
C HIS A 109 8.73 -12.39 -10.42
N ASP A 110 9.62 -13.04 -11.14
CA ASP A 110 9.66 -14.51 -11.30
C ASP A 110 11.02 -15.14 -10.94
N GLY A 111 11.92 -14.36 -10.37
CA GLY A 111 13.24 -14.84 -10.01
C GLY A 111 14.31 -14.72 -11.12
N THR A 112 13.93 -14.30 -12.33
CA THR A 112 14.91 -14.09 -13.42
C THR A 112 15.77 -12.85 -13.24
N ARG A 113 15.26 -11.85 -12.49
CA ARG A 113 15.98 -10.63 -12.13
C ARG A 113 16.68 -10.79 -10.76
N PRO A 114 17.81 -10.08 -10.52
CA PRO A 114 18.46 -10.05 -9.21
C PRO A 114 17.50 -9.71 -8.06
N GLU A 115 17.69 -10.35 -6.92
CA GLU A 115 16.82 -10.18 -5.74
C GLU A 115 16.75 -8.73 -5.26
N ASP A 116 17.91 -8.08 -5.16
CA ASP A 116 18.02 -6.69 -4.74
C ASP A 116 17.23 -5.74 -5.66
N VAL A 117 17.26 -5.97 -6.97
CA VAL A 117 16.51 -5.20 -7.96
C VAL A 117 15.00 -5.40 -7.76
N ARG A 118 14.55 -6.66 -7.61
CA ARG A 118 13.14 -6.99 -7.39
C ARG A 118 12.61 -6.36 -6.10
N GLN A 119 13.39 -6.40 -5.04
CA GLN A 119 13.03 -5.82 -3.74
C GLN A 119 12.91 -4.28 -3.82
N GLU A 120 13.82 -3.61 -4.52
CA GLU A 120 13.75 -2.15 -4.70
C GLU A 120 12.55 -1.73 -5.56
N GLU A 121 12.24 -2.48 -6.62
CA GLU A 121 11.06 -2.24 -7.46
C GLU A 121 9.76 -2.44 -6.69
N ALA A 122 9.64 -3.55 -5.93
CA ALA A 122 8.47 -3.82 -5.10
C ALA A 122 8.30 -2.77 -3.98
N ARG A 123 9.40 -2.31 -3.39
CA ARG A 123 9.39 -1.21 -2.40
C ARG A 123 8.92 0.09 -3.03
N CYS A 124 9.42 0.43 -4.21
CA CYS A 124 8.99 1.62 -4.95
C CYS A 124 7.48 1.55 -5.26
N PHE A 125 7.01 0.42 -5.77
CA PHE A 125 5.60 0.17 -6.02
C PHE A 125 4.76 0.40 -4.75
N ALA A 126 5.16 -0.23 -3.62
CA ALA A 126 4.45 -0.11 -2.35
C ALA A 126 4.37 1.34 -1.87
N HIS A 127 5.47 2.11 -1.95
CA HIS A 127 5.46 3.51 -1.58
C HIS A 127 4.49 4.34 -2.43
N HIS A 128 4.44 4.12 -3.76
CA HIS A 128 3.54 4.84 -4.65
C HIS A 128 2.08 4.39 -4.51
N LEU A 129 1.83 3.13 -4.17
CA LEU A 129 0.51 2.61 -3.86
C LEU A 129 -0.04 3.24 -2.57
N MET A 130 0.75 3.17 -1.50
CA MET A 130 0.34 3.62 -0.17
C MET A 130 0.31 5.14 -0.04
N CYS A 131 1.12 5.87 -0.82
CA CYS A 131 1.24 7.32 -0.78
C CYS A 131 1.21 7.93 -2.19
N PRO A 132 0.04 7.95 -2.86
CA PRO A 132 -0.07 8.45 -4.22
C PRO A 132 0.32 9.94 -4.31
N ARG A 133 1.23 10.29 -5.22
CA ARG A 133 1.63 11.69 -5.45
C ARG A 133 0.46 12.62 -5.72
N PRO A 134 -0.58 12.26 -6.52
CA PRO A 134 -1.72 13.13 -6.74
C PRO A 134 -2.45 13.51 -5.45
N LEU A 135 -2.52 12.60 -4.46
CA LEU A 135 -3.09 12.90 -3.15
C LEU A 135 -2.28 13.95 -2.40
N ILE A 136 -0.95 13.84 -2.40
CA ILE A 136 -0.06 14.84 -1.79
C ILE A 136 -0.23 16.21 -2.46
N HIS A 137 -0.30 16.25 -3.80
CA HIS A 137 -0.51 17.49 -4.55
C HIS A 137 -1.87 18.12 -4.25
N SER A 138 -2.92 17.33 -4.13
CA SER A 138 -4.26 17.83 -3.81
C SER A 138 -4.32 18.42 -2.41
N ILE A 139 -3.66 17.81 -1.44
CA ILE A 139 -3.50 18.36 -0.09
C ILE A 139 -2.74 19.69 -0.14
N SER A 140 -1.65 19.75 -0.92
CA SER A 140 -0.85 20.96 -1.09
C SER A 140 -1.63 22.11 -1.74
N ALA A 141 -2.48 21.79 -2.72
CA ALA A 141 -3.28 22.78 -3.45
C ALA A 141 -4.41 23.40 -2.61
N SER A 142 -4.75 22.81 -1.47
CA SER A 142 -5.84 23.28 -0.59
C SER A 142 -5.48 24.51 0.25
N ASN A 143 -4.37 25.19 -0.03
CA ASN A 143 -3.88 26.41 0.66
C ASN A 143 -3.65 26.25 2.19
N LEU A 144 -3.61 25.04 2.69
CA LEU A 144 -3.16 24.77 4.05
C LEU A 144 -1.64 24.65 4.04
N ARG A 145 -1.01 25.14 5.09
CA ARG A 145 0.42 24.92 5.29
C ARG A 145 0.63 23.40 5.43
N VAL A 146 1.02 22.75 4.32
CA VAL A 146 1.22 21.31 4.27
C VAL A 146 2.44 20.98 5.10
N THR A 147 2.21 20.52 6.30
CA THR A 147 3.24 19.90 7.12
C THR A 147 3.28 18.41 6.80
N GLU A 148 4.43 17.81 7.03
CA GLU A 148 4.59 16.36 6.92
C GLU A 148 3.58 15.62 7.82
N ASP A 149 3.32 16.17 9.01
CA ASP A 149 2.33 15.63 9.96
C ASP A 149 0.90 15.71 9.43
N LEU A 150 0.53 16.79 8.74
CA LEU A 150 -0.79 16.91 8.12
C LEU A 150 -1.00 15.86 7.04
N VAL A 151 -0.03 15.68 6.14
CA VAL A 151 -0.08 14.64 5.08
C VAL A 151 -0.16 13.27 5.71
N ARG A 152 0.62 13.01 6.75
CA ARG A 152 0.65 11.75 7.49
C ARG A 152 -0.70 11.46 8.15
N ASN A 153 -1.32 12.44 8.79
CA ASN A 153 -2.60 12.30 9.48
C ASN A 153 -3.77 12.12 8.50
N ILE A 154 -3.80 12.87 7.39
CA ILE A 154 -4.84 12.75 6.35
C ILE A 154 -4.80 11.38 5.68
N ALA A 155 -3.62 10.91 5.32
CA ALA A 155 -3.49 9.77 4.45
C ALA A 155 -3.12 8.48 5.20
N GLY A 156 -2.87 8.57 6.52
CA GLY A 156 -2.45 7.42 7.32
C GLY A 156 -1.14 6.78 6.81
N PHE A 157 -0.32 7.52 6.06
CA PHE A 157 0.86 6.98 5.41
C PHE A 157 1.88 6.48 6.44
N PRO A 158 2.55 5.36 6.16
CA PRO A 158 3.78 5.02 6.85
C PRO A 158 4.83 6.12 6.63
N ASP A 159 5.57 6.47 7.67
CA ASP A 159 6.59 7.55 7.64
C ASP A 159 7.62 7.38 6.52
N CYS A 160 7.94 6.13 6.18
CA CYS A 160 8.87 5.79 5.11
C CYS A 160 8.37 6.20 3.71
N CYS A 161 7.05 6.18 3.45
CA CYS A 161 6.53 6.43 2.12
C CYS A 161 6.75 7.85 1.64
N PHE A 162 6.41 8.84 2.47
CA PHE A 162 6.52 10.26 2.10
C PHE A 162 7.97 10.67 1.83
N SER A 163 8.90 10.28 2.69
CA SER A 163 10.31 10.60 2.52
C SER A 163 10.93 9.90 1.29
N CYS A 164 10.51 8.65 1.00
CA CYS A 164 10.99 7.93 -0.18
C CYS A 164 10.51 8.58 -1.48
N ILE A 165 9.22 8.94 -1.57
CA ILE A 165 8.67 9.59 -2.76
C ILE A 165 9.31 10.95 -3.01
N ARG A 166 9.60 11.73 -1.97
CA ARG A 166 10.34 13.00 -2.10
C ARG A 166 11.76 12.83 -2.62
N LYS A 167 12.43 11.73 -2.24
CA LYS A 167 13.84 11.47 -2.58
C LYS A 167 14.02 10.81 -3.95
N GLN A 168 12.96 10.51 -4.69
CA GLN A 168 13.03 9.94 -6.04
C GLN A 168 12.77 11.02 -7.12
N PRO A 169 13.70 11.95 -7.36
CA PRO A 169 13.58 12.89 -8.46
C PRO A 169 13.64 12.12 -9.80
N GLY A 170 12.79 12.52 -10.75
CA GLY A 170 12.79 11.92 -12.09
C GLY A 170 11.80 10.77 -12.30
N VAL A 171 11.19 10.24 -11.25
CA VAL A 171 10.06 9.30 -11.42
C VAL A 171 8.80 10.11 -11.70
N THR A 172 8.23 9.92 -12.90
CA THR A 172 7.03 10.62 -13.36
C THR A 172 5.95 9.62 -13.73
N VAL A 173 4.72 9.89 -13.33
CA VAL A 173 3.55 9.14 -13.77
C VAL A 173 2.83 9.97 -14.84
N PRO A 174 2.30 9.35 -15.91
CA PRO A 174 1.53 10.06 -16.93
C PRO A 174 0.44 10.95 -16.34
N ALA A 175 0.29 12.15 -16.89
CA ALA A 175 -0.62 13.15 -16.35
C ALA A 175 -2.08 12.66 -16.30
N GLU A 176 -2.48 11.87 -17.29
CA GLU A 176 -3.81 11.29 -17.37
C GLU A 176 -4.11 10.36 -16.19
N LEU A 177 -3.17 9.50 -15.82
CA LEU A 177 -3.30 8.59 -14.68
C LEU A 177 -3.32 9.37 -13.36
N ASN A 178 -2.47 10.40 -13.24
CA ASN A 178 -2.46 11.27 -12.07
C ASN A 178 -3.80 12.02 -11.90
N CYS A 179 -4.40 12.49 -13.01
CA CYS A 179 -5.72 13.14 -12.96
C CYS A 179 -6.81 12.18 -12.45
N ILE A 180 -6.84 10.95 -12.97
CA ILE A 180 -7.84 9.95 -12.54
C ILE A 180 -7.69 9.65 -11.04
N VAL A 181 -6.46 9.41 -10.56
CA VAL A 181 -6.22 9.16 -9.13
C VAL A 181 -6.60 10.36 -8.28
N ARG A 182 -6.22 11.57 -8.68
CA ARG A 182 -6.62 12.81 -8.00
C ARG A 182 -8.14 12.92 -7.88
N ASP A 183 -8.85 12.70 -8.98
CA ASP A 183 -10.30 12.85 -9.03
C ASP A 183 -11.01 11.78 -8.18
N ASN A 184 -10.45 10.56 -8.13
CA ASN A 184 -10.93 9.49 -7.26
C ASN A 184 -10.78 9.83 -5.77
N PHE A 185 -9.67 10.45 -5.37
CA PHE A 185 -9.43 10.80 -3.96
C PHE A 185 -10.03 12.16 -3.55
N MET A 186 -10.46 13.00 -4.50
CA MET A 186 -10.94 14.34 -4.21
C MET A 186 -12.11 14.37 -3.20
N PRO A 187 -13.15 13.52 -3.29
CA PRO A 187 -14.21 13.48 -2.29
C PRO A 187 -13.70 13.20 -0.87
N TYR A 188 -12.78 12.27 -0.74
CA TYR A 188 -12.14 11.95 0.54
C TYR A 188 -11.40 13.16 1.12
N ILE A 189 -10.63 13.87 0.31
CA ILE A 189 -9.88 15.06 0.71
C ILE A 189 -10.83 16.19 1.14
N ILE A 190 -11.89 16.43 0.37
CA ILE A 190 -12.89 17.48 0.68
C ILE A 190 -13.55 17.18 2.02
N ASN A 191 -14.03 15.96 2.23
CA ASN A 191 -14.67 15.55 3.48
C ASN A 191 -13.72 15.71 4.67
N PHE A 192 -12.46 15.34 4.51
CA PHE A 192 -11.46 15.55 5.56
C PHE A 192 -11.33 17.03 5.95
N PHE A 193 -11.22 17.93 4.97
CA PHE A 193 -11.09 19.37 5.25
C PHE A 193 -12.37 20.00 5.78
N GLU A 194 -13.53 19.55 5.37
CA GLU A 194 -14.80 19.98 5.93
C GLU A 194 -14.91 19.56 7.38
N TYR A 195 -14.55 18.32 7.70
CA TYR A 195 -14.49 17.87 9.07
C TYR A 195 -13.55 18.73 9.93
N GLN A 196 -12.33 19.01 9.45
CA GLN A 196 -11.37 19.87 10.17
C GLN A 196 -11.94 21.27 10.43
N ARG A 197 -12.66 21.86 9.47
CA ARG A 197 -13.31 23.16 9.65
C ARG A 197 -14.41 23.12 10.69
N HIS A 198 -15.17 22.04 10.75
CA HIS A 198 -16.19 21.85 11.77
C HIS A 198 -15.59 21.60 13.16
N ALA A 199 -14.60 20.74 13.25
CA ALA A 199 -13.89 20.44 14.49
C ALA A 199 -13.23 21.69 15.10
N ALA A 200 -12.60 22.54 14.27
CA ALA A 200 -12.01 23.80 14.73
C ALA A 200 -13.04 24.81 15.30
N LYS A 201 -14.33 24.67 14.97
CA LYS A 201 -15.41 25.50 15.52
C LYS A 201 -15.90 25.02 16.89
N TYR A 202 -15.68 23.75 17.23
CA TYR A 202 -16.26 23.10 18.41
C TYR A 202 -15.24 22.72 19.48
N ASP A 203 -14.03 23.29 19.45
CA ASP A 203 -12.96 23.06 20.42
C ASP A 203 -12.00 21.91 20.10
N GLY A 204 -10.71 22.16 20.39
CA GLY A 204 -9.56 21.34 20.00
C GLY A 204 -9.48 19.90 20.56
N SER A 205 -10.50 19.43 21.28
CA SER A 205 -10.59 18.04 21.74
C SER A 205 -11.11 17.05 20.67
N ALA A 206 -11.77 17.55 19.62
CA ALA A 206 -12.39 16.72 18.59
C ALA A 206 -11.41 16.04 17.60
N LEU A 207 -10.12 16.37 17.69
CA LEU A 207 -9.08 15.71 16.89
C LEU A 207 -8.83 14.24 17.29
N ALA A 208 -9.30 13.83 18.48
CA ALA A 208 -9.17 12.46 18.95
C ALA A 208 -10.17 11.48 18.29
N ASP A 209 -11.26 12.00 17.70
CA ASP A 209 -12.38 11.19 17.16
C ASP A 209 -12.37 11.04 15.64
N LEU A 210 -11.27 11.38 14.98
CA LEU A 210 -11.13 11.31 13.51
C LEU A 210 -11.40 9.90 12.95
N GLY A 211 -11.06 8.85 13.68
CA GLY A 211 -11.35 7.48 13.29
C GLY A 211 -12.85 7.19 13.22
N THR A 212 -13.57 7.57 14.25
CA THR A 212 -15.00 7.28 14.40
C THR A 212 -15.88 8.04 13.38
N TYR A 213 -15.47 9.25 12.97
CA TYR A 213 -16.20 10.02 11.98
C TYR A 213 -16.05 9.46 10.56
N MET A 214 -14.87 8.99 10.21
CA MET A 214 -14.60 8.40 8.90
C MET A 214 -15.32 7.07 8.71
N ASP A 215 -15.44 6.26 9.79
CA ASP A 215 -16.16 4.98 9.75
C ASP A 215 -17.68 5.14 9.50
N ASN A 216 -18.26 6.27 9.89
CA ASN A 216 -19.69 6.55 9.71
C ASN A 216 -20.07 7.11 8.33
N TYR A 217 -19.10 7.46 7.47
CA TYR A 217 -19.34 8.00 6.13
C TYR A 217 -19.00 7.03 4.99
N ILE A 218 -18.61 5.80 5.32
CA ILE A 218 -18.23 4.75 4.35
C ILE A 218 -19.37 3.71 4.15
N GLU A 219 -20.57 3.94 4.70
CA GLU A 219 -21.74 3.12 4.37
C GLU A 219 -22.39 3.50 3.05
#